data_8f18044cf89440c931bb1043900a70bb
#
_entry.id   8f18044cf89440c931bb1043900a70bb
#
_cell.length_a   1.000
_cell.length_b   1.000
_cell.length_c   1.000
_cell.angle_alpha   90.00
_cell.angle_beta   90.00
_cell.angle_gamma   90.00
#
_symmetry.space_group_name_H-M   'P 1'
#
loop_
_entity.id
_entity.type
_entity.pdbx_description
1 polymer ?
#
loop_
_entity_poly.entity_id
_entity_poly.type
_entity_poly.pdbx_seq_one_letter_code
_entity_poly.pdbx_strand_id
1 'polypeptide(L)'
;MNIKKTNWPITILLCIGALTIIFPLYLTFVIAVKTPVEMAQSIWAFPKVFHFENFIKAIEMTNFFNAFKNSAIVTIFSVVLTVLTNSMVAYAIARNMHLRFFKFLYYYFVSALFIPFPILMLPLVKQMSSWGLDNVVGLIFLYVVFGLAFNVFLYVGYIKSIPKELEEAAIMDGASTWKIFWKVIFPLLSPMNATIAILTCLKAWNDFLLPLIILVDKDDATLPLVQYVFQSEFSANYNLAFASYLMALLPMIIVYLFAQKWIIGGLTRGAVK
;
A
#
# COMPACT_ATOMS: atom_id res chain seq x y z
N MET A 1 -13.02 33.44 21.50
CA MET A 1 -12.29 32.79 20.40
C MET A 1 -10.84 33.27 20.46
N ASN A 2 -9.96 32.52 21.15
CA ASN A 2 -8.53 32.89 21.28
C ASN A 2 -7.85 32.61 19.94
N ILE A 3 -7.54 33.66 19.19
CA ILE A 3 -6.69 33.59 18.00
C ILE A 3 -5.30 33.18 18.48
N LYS A 4 -4.94 31.91 18.32
CA LYS A 4 -3.57 31.41 18.57
C LYS A 4 -2.62 32.29 17.77
N LYS A 5 -1.73 33.02 18.44
CA LYS A 5 -0.67 33.79 17.77
C LYS A 5 0.10 32.87 16.84
N THR A 6 0.10 33.18 15.55
CA THR A 6 0.85 32.43 14.51
C THR A 6 2.33 32.45 14.89
N ASN A 7 2.91 31.29 15.07
CA ASN A 7 4.34 31.16 15.35
C ASN A 7 5.11 31.20 14.02
N TRP A 8 5.47 32.40 13.58
CA TRP A 8 6.12 32.64 12.29
C TRP A 8 7.35 31.76 12.02
N PRO A 9 8.29 31.55 12.96
CA PRO A 9 9.41 30.65 12.70
C PRO A 9 9.00 29.22 12.37
N ILE A 10 8.01 28.66 13.07
CA ILE A 10 7.47 27.32 12.81
C ILE A 10 6.76 27.30 11.43
N THR A 11 5.99 28.33 11.13
CA THR A 11 5.30 28.45 9.83
C THR A 11 6.28 28.49 8.68
N ILE A 12 7.35 29.27 8.78
CA ILE A 12 8.41 29.34 7.74
C ILE A 12 9.08 27.96 7.57
N LEU A 13 9.42 27.30 8.68
CA LEU A 13 10.02 25.96 8.62
C LEU A 13 9.09 24.94 7.93
N LEU A 14 7.79 24.98 8.25
CA LEU A 14 6.79 24.13 7.58
C LEU A 14 6.63 24.45 6.09
N CYS A 15 6.68 25.73 5.71
CA CYS A 15 6.65 26.13 4.30
C CYS A 15 7.87 25.62 3.53
N ILE A 16 9.07 25.72 4.11
CA ILE A 16 10.29 25.17 3.51
C ILE A 16 10.17 23.64 3.35
N GLY A 17 9.70 22.94 4.40
CA GLY A 17 9.45 21.50 4.31
C GLY A 17 8.42 21.13 3.24
N ALA A 18 7.33 21.91 3.11
CA ALA A 18 6.33 21.70 2.06
C ALA A 18 6.91 21.90 0.65
N LEU A 19 7.71 22.94 0.46
CA LEU A 19 8.40 23.20 -0.83
C LEU A 19 9.34 22.06 -1.21
N THR A 20 10.08 21.49 -0.25
CA THR A 20 10.97 20.34 -0.47
C THR A 20 10.19 19.10 -0.96
N ILE A 21 8.96 18.90 -0.47
CA ILE A 21 8.10 17.77 -0.89
C ILE A 21 7.44 18.03 -2.25
N ILE A 22 7.02 19.27 -2.52
CA ILE A 22 6.36 19.64 -3.78
C ILE A 22 7.34 19.69 -4.94
N PHE A 23 8.61 20.01 -4.69
CA PHE A 23 9.62 20.20 -5.71
C PHE A 23 9.85 18.96 -6.62
N PRO A 24 9.98 17.70 -6.09
CA PRO A 24 10.04 16.52 -6.95
C PRO A 24 8.79 16.32 -7.82
N LEU A 25 7.60 16.65 -7.31
CA LEU A 25 6.35 16.59 -8.09
C LEU A 25 6.34 17.61 -9.22
N TYR A 26 6.83 18.82 -8.96
CA TYR A 26 7.03 19.84 -9.97
C TYR A 26 7.97 19.34 -11.08
N LEU A 27 9.11 18.76 -10.72
CA LEU A 27 10.05 18.21 -11.70
C LEU A 27 9.43 17.06 -12.51
N THR A 28 8.71 16.16 -11.85
CA THR A 28 8.01 15.06 -12.52
C THR A 28 7.06 15.60 -13.58
N PHE A 29 6.26 16.61 -13.26
CA PHE A 29 5.35 17.24 -14.19
C PHE A 29 6.09 17.95 -15.34
N VAL A 30 7.09 18.77 -15.01
CA VAL A 30 7.86 19.56 -15.99
C VAL A 30 8.56 18.65 -16.99
N ILE A 31 9.18 17.56 -16.53
CA ILE A 31 9.88 16.59 -17.39
C ILE A 31 8.88 15.84 -18.27
N ALA A 32 7.74 15.42 -17.72
CA ALA A 32 6.70 14.69 -18.45
C ALA A 32 6.17 15.43 -19.69
N VAL A 33 6.17 16.77 -19.67
CA VAL A 33 5.60 17.60 -20.75
C VAL A 33 6.64 18.27 -21.65
N LYS A 34 7.93 17.94 -21.49
CA LYS A 34 9.03 18.45 -22.32
C LYS A 34 9.46 17.49 -23.42
N THR A 35 10.15 18.02 -24.43
CA THR A 35 10.93 17.22 -25.37
C THR A 35 12.31 16.86 -24.80
N PRO A 36 13.00 15.82 -25.31
CA PRO A 36 14.38 15.52 -24.94
C PRO A 36 15.34 16.69 -25.17
N VAL A 37 15.11 17.49 -26.21
CA VAL A 37 15.93 18.68 -26.53
C VAL A 37 15.78 19.78 -25.49
N GLU A 38 14.54 20.06 -25.07
CA GLU A 38 14.27 21.03 -23.99
C GLU A 38 14.83 20.57 -22.64
N MET A 39 14.79 19.27 -22.37
CA MET A 39 15.41 18.70 -21.17
C MET A 39 16.93 18.83 -21.15
N ALA A 40 17.58 18.64 -22.31
CA ALA A 40 19.02 18.80 -22.44
C ALA A 40 19.46 20.26 -22.21
N GLN A 41 18.60 21.25 -22.54
CA GLN A 41 18.86 22.65 -22.26
C GLN A 41 18.69 23.01 -20.79
N SER A 42 17.64 22.54 -20.15
CA SER A 42 17.38 22.76 -18.75
C SER A 42 16.29 21.81 -18.23
N ILE A 43 16.58 21.03 -17.20
CA ILE A 43 15.61 20.18 -16.52
C ILE A 43 14.64 21.02 -15.66
N TRP A 44 15.11 22.14 -15.11
CA TRP A 44 14.43 22.96 -14.10
C TRP A 44 13.48 24.00 -14.69
N ALA A 45 13.81 24.51 -15.90
CA ALA A 45 13.02 25.57 -16.51
C ALA A 45 11.60 25.08 -16.83
N PHE A 46 10.63 25.98 -16.71
CA PHE A 46 9.26 25.72 -17.13
C PHE A 46 9.20 25.49 -18.65
N PRO A 47 8.41 24.54 -19.18
CA PRO A 47 8.34 24.22 -20.59
C PRO A 47 7.81 25.42 -21.38
N LYS A 48 8.36 25.66 -22.56
CA LYS A 48 7.85 26.69 -23.49
C LYS A 48 6.56 26.22 -24.17
N VAL A 49 6.50 24.92 -24.46
CA VAL A 49 5.34 24.23 -25.08
C VAL A 49 5.06 22.96 -24.28
N PHE A 50 3.80 22.65 -24.07
CA PHE A 50 3.39 21.44 -23.39
C PHE A 50 3.20 20.31 -24.39
N HIS A 51 4.02 19.26 -24.28
CA HIS A 51 4.00 18.08 -25.15
C HIS A 51 3.19 16.95 -24.51
N PHE A 52 1.84 17.06 -24.55
CA PHE A 52 0.95 16.01 -24.02
C PHE A 52 1.01 14.70 -24.81
N GLU A 53 1.55 14.71 -26.02
CA GLU A 53 1.81 13.50 -26.81
C GLU A 53 2.73 12.49 -26.10
N ASN A 54 3.55 12.95 -25.14
CA ASN A 54 4.38 12.05 -24.33
C ASN A 54 3.54 11.07 -23.52
N PHE A 55 2.38 11.49 -23.04
CA PHE A 55 1.46 10.61 -22.29
C PHE A 55 0.88 9.53 -23.22
N ILE A 56 0.50 9.89 -24.44
CA ILE A 56 -0.04 8.93 -25.43
C ILE A 56 1.02 7.90 -25.77
N LYS A 57 2.24 8.35 -26.09
CA LYS A 57 3.36 7.46 -26.40
C LYS A 57 3.71 6.54 -25.21
N ALA A 58 3.71 7.07 -23.98
CA ALA A 58 3.96 6.27 -22.79
C ALA A 58 2.88 5.21 -22.56
N ILE A 59 1.59 5.54 -22.82
CA ILE A 59 0.47 4.58 -22.75
C ILE A 59 0.67 3.44 -23.74
N GLU A 60 0.99 3.74 -25.00
CA GLU A 60 1.19 2.75 -26.04
C GLU A 60 2.37 1.82 -25.74
N MET A 61 3.52 2.42 -25.34
CA MET A 61 4.76 1.67 -25.07
C MET A 61 4.65 0.71 -23.88
N THR A 62 3.87 1.06 -22.85
CA THR A 62 3.77 0.29 -21.60
C THR A 62 2.53 -0.57 -21.53
N ASN A 63 1.65 -0.59 -22.55
CA ASN A 63 0.31 -1.19 -22.42
C ASN A 63 -0.37 -0.74 -21.12
N PHE A 64 -0.31 0.58 -20.87
CA PHE A 64 -0.62 1.19 -19.57
C PHE A 64 -1.97 0.75 -18.99
N PHE A 65 -3.01 0.71 -19.79
CA PHE A 65 -4.36 0.37 -19.31
C PHE A 65 -4.47 -1.07 -18.82
N ASN A 66 -3.78 -2.02 -19.43
CA ASN A 66 -3.73 -3.39 -18.95
C ASN A 66 -2.96 -3.48 -17.64
N ALA A 67 -1.80 -2.87 -17.55
CA ALA A 67 -1.00 -2.82 -16.32
C ALA A 67 -1.74 -2.10 -15.19
N PHE A 68 -2.46 -1.03 -15.49
CA PHE A 68 -3.33 -0.33 -14.54
C PHE A 68 -4.44 -1.24 -14.00
N LYS A 69 -5.14 -1.95 -14.90
CA LYS A 69 -6.17 -2.91 -14.52
C LYS A 69 -5.62 -3.99 -13.59
N ASN A 70 -4.45 -4.57 -13.93
CA ASN A 70 -3.81 -5.59 -13.11
C ASN A 70 -3.41 -5.03 -11.73
N SER A 71 -2.77 -3.85 -11.69
CA SER A 71 -2.44 -3.18 -10.42
C SER A 71 -3.67 -2.89 -9.57
N ALA A 72 -4.77 -2.46 -10.18
CA ALA A 72 -6.03 -2.21 -9.48
C ALA A 72 -6.64 -3.52 -8.92
N ILE A 73 -6.67 -4.59 -9.71
CA ILE A 73 -7.16 -5.91 -9.28
C ILE A 73 -6.31 -6.41 -8.13
N VAL A 74 -4.98 -6.46 -8.29
CA VAL A 74 -4.05 -6.90 -7.25
C VAL A 74 -4.27 -6.11 -5.96
N THR A 75 -4.31 -4.78 -6.05
CA THR A 75 -4.44 -3.91 -4.89
C THR A 75 -5.78 -4.09 -4.17
N ILE A 76 -6.90 -4.04 -4.91
CA ILE A 76 -8.23 -4.14 -4.33
C ILE A 76 -8.43 -5.49 -3.64
N PHE A 77 -8.12 -6.58 -4.33
CA PHE A 77 -8.30 -7.92 -3.76
C PHE A 77 -7.33 -8.19 -2.61
N SER A 78 -6.09 -7.74 -2.69
CA SER A 78 -5.14 -7.85 -1.58
C SER A 78 -5.63 -7.09 -0.35
N VAL A 79 -6.14 -5.86 -0.51
CA VAL A 79 -6.68 -5.07 0.60
C VAL A 79 -7.87 -5.76 1.24
N VAL A 80 -8.87 -6.15 0.43
CA VAL A 80 -10.10 -6.78 0.94
C VAL A 80 -9.77 -8.08 1.68
N LEU A 81 -9.03 -8.97 1.04
CA LEU A 81 -8.69 -10.27 1.63
C LEU A 81 -7.81 -10.12 2.87
N THR A 82 -6.84 -9.20 2.85
CA THR A 82 -5.97 -8.93 4.00
C THR A 82 -6.80 -8.44 5.19
N VAL A 83 -7.65 -7.43 5.01
CA VAL A 83 -8.48 -6.90 6.10
C VAL A 83 -9.39 -7.98 6.67
N LEU A 84 -10.05 -8.77 5.82
CA LEU A 84 -10.96 -9.81 6.27
C LEU A 84 -10.23 -10.96 6.99
N THR A 85 -9.22 -11.54 6.36
CA THR A 85 -8.57 -12.75 6.89
C THR A 85 -7.63 -12.44 8.06
N ASN A 86 -6.82 -11.38 7.97
CA ASN A 86 -5.84 -11.08 9.00
C ASN A 86 -6.48 -10.55 10.28
N SER A 87 -7.63 -9.84 10.19
CA SER A 87 -8.40 -9.43 11.37
C SER A 87 -9.00 -10.63 12.10
N MET A 88 -9.48 -11.64 11.35
CA MET A 88 -10.01 -12.90 11.95
C MET A 88 -8.90 -13.68 12.66
N VAL A 89 -7.75 -13.86 12.00
CA VAL A 89 -6.59 -14.55 12.61
C VAL A 89 -6.13 -13.82 13.87
N ALA A 90 -6.02 -12.50 13.80
CA ALA A 90 -5.61 -11.70 14.94
C ALA A 90 -6.62 -11.70 16.09
N TYR A 91 -7.93 -11.72 15.79
CA TYR A 91 -8.98 -11.86 16.80
C TYR A 91 -8.87 -13.20 17.53
N ALA A 92 -8.75 -14.30 16.78
CA ALA A 92 -8.58 -15.62 17.37
C ALA A 92 -7.33 -15.68 18.27
N ILE A 93 -6.22 -15.11 17.84
CA ILE A 93 -4.99 -15.04 18.63
C ILE A 93 -5.18 -14.15 19.87
N ALA A 94 -5.69 -12.94 19.71
CA ALA A 94 -5.78 -11.95 20.78
C ALA A 94 -6.63 -12.43 21.96
N ARG A 95 -7.75 -13.10 21.67
CA ARG A 95 -8.69 -13.59 22.70
C ARG A 95 -8.23 -14.88 23.37
N ASN A 96 -7.38 -15.66 22.73
CA ASN A 96 -6.88 -16.94 23.21
C ASN A 96 -5.40 -16.94 23.61
N MET A 97 -4.78 -15.77 23.83
CA MET A 97 -3.36 -15.63 24.21
C MET A 97 -2.97 -16.35 25.50
N HIS A 98 -3.93 -16.72 26.35
CA HIS A 98 -3.71 -17.53 27.54
C HIS A 98 -3.37 -18.98 27.21
N LEU A 99 -3.77 -19.48 26.04
CA LEU A 99 -3.45 -20.81 25.55
C LEU A 99 -2.08 -20.83 24.87
N ARG A 100 -1.25 -21.82 25.20
CA ARG A 100 0.13 -21.96 24.69
C ARG A 100 0.21 -21.96 23.17
N PHE A 101 -0.75 -22.59 22.48
CA PHE A 101 -0.81 -22.66 21.03
C PHE A 101 -0.98 -21.27 20.39
N PHE A 102 -1.94 -20.46 20.84
CA PHE A 102 -2.17 -19.11 20.29
C PHE A 102 -1.02 -18.15 20.63
N LYS A 103 -0.43 -18.32 21.83
CA LYS A 103 0.76 -17.59 22.20
C LYS A 103 1.94 -17.93 21.27
N PHE A 104 2.14 -19.20 20.94
CA PHE A 104 3.14 -19.64 19.97
C PHE A 104 2.86 -19.06 18.58
N LEU A 105 1.62 -19.14 18.07
CA LEU A 105 1.24 -18.56 16.77
C LEU A 105 1.53 -17.08 16.71
N TYR A 106 1.25 -16.31 17.75
CA TYR A 106 1.56 -14.89 17.80
C TYR A 106 3.05 -14.64 17.59
N TYR A 107 3.91 -15.30 18.37
CA TYR A 107 5.35 -15.13 18.23
C TYR A 107 5.88 -15.68 16.90
N TYR A 108 5.29 -16.74 16.38
CA TYR A 108 5.62 -17.28 15.06
C TYR A 108 5.37 -16.24 13.95
N PHE A 109 4.20 -15.60 13.92
CA PHE A 109 3.92 -14.54 12.94
C PHE A 109 4.84 -13.33 13.15
N VAL A 110 5.03 -12.87 14.37
CA VAL A 110 5.88 -11.73 14.66
C VAL A 110 7.35 -12.02 14.30
N SER A 111 7.83 -13.24 14.50
CA SER A 111 9.20 -13.61 14.14
C SER A 111 9.47 -13.52 12.63
N ALA A 112 8.45 -13.68 11.80
CA ALA A 112 8.58 -13.52 10.35
C ALA A 112 8.97 -12.09 9.91
N LEU A 113 8.73 -11.07 10.75
CA LEU A 113 9.17 -9.69 10.49
C LEU A 113 10.70 -9.53 10.44
N PHE A 114 11.43 -10.45 11.05
CA PHE A 114 12.90 -10.41 11.10
C PHE A 114 13.56 -11.16 9.93
N ILE A 115 12.77 -11.82 9.07
CA ILE A 115 13.30 -12.55 7.91
C ILE A 115 13.45 -11.58 6.74
N PRO A 116 14.67 -11.32 6.23
CA PRO A 116 14.88 -10.47 5.08
C PRO A 116 14.23 -11.07 3.82
N PHE A 117 13.41 -10.30 3.11
CA PHE A 117 12.73 -10.75 1.90
C PHE A 117 13.66 -11.35 0.82
N PRO A 118 14.89 -10.81 0.57
CA PRO A 118 15.78 -11.38 -0.45
C PRO A 118 16.14 -12.85 -0.23
N ILE A 119 16.17 -13.32 1.01
CA ILE A 119 16.45 -14.74 1.32
C ILE A 119 15.30 -15.65 0.85
N LEU A 120 14.07 -15.12 0.84
CA LEU A 120 12.87 -15.86 0.48
C LEU A 120 12.63 -15.89 -1.04
N MET A 121 13.24 -15.01 -1.83
CA MET A 121 12.90 -14.82 -3.25
C MET A 121 12.97 -16.11 -4.06
N LEU A 122 14.10 -16.80 -4.02
CA LEU A 122 14.28 -18.02 -4.82
C LEU A 122 13.40 -19.20 -4.37
N PRO A 123 13.31 -19.53 -3.06
CA PRO A 123 12.35 -20.53 -2.58
C PRO A 123 10.90 -20.18 -2.96
N LEU A 124 10.55 -18.91 -2.87
CA LEU A 124 9.20 -18.42 -3.17
C LEU A 124 8.83 -18.63 -4.63
N VAL A 125 9.70 -18.23 -5.56
CA VAL A 125 9.49 -18.43 -7.00
C VAL A 125 9.28 -19.90 -7.30
N LYS A 126 10.15 -20.78 -6.78
CA LYS A 126 10.03 -22.24 -6.99
C LYS A 126 8.70 -22.77 -6.44
N GLN A 127 8.28 -22.32 -5.26
CA GLN A 127 7.05 -22.77 -4.64
C GLN A 127 5.82 -22.30 -5.42
N MET A 128 5.77 -21.02 -5.81
CA MET A 128 4.65 -20.45 -6.55
C MET A 128 4.51 -21.09 -7.92
N SER A 129 5.62 -21.29 -8.64
CA SER A 129 5.61 -21.97 -9.94
C SER A 129 5.18 -23.43 -9.82
N SER A 130 5.64 -24.16 -8.78
CA SER A 130 5.20 -25.54 -8.55
C SER A 130 3.70 -25.69 -8.26
N TRP A 131 3.07 -24.61 -7.75
CA TRP A 131 1.63 -24.54 -7.50
C TRP A 131 0.82 -23.99 -8.68
N GLY A 132 1.48 -23.53 -9.75
CA GLY A 132 0.83 -22.81 -10.87
C GLY A 132 0.26 -21.46 -10.47
N LEU A 133 0.88 -20.83 -9.47
CA LEU A 133 0.48 -19.52 -8.89
C LEU A 133 1.48 -18.40 -9.26
N ASP A 134 2.19 -18.53 -10.35
CA ASP A 134 3.10 -17.52 -10.93
C ASP A 134 2.33 -16.47 -11.78
N ASN A 135 1.23 -15.98 -11.26
CA ASN A 135 0.26 -15.09 -11.88
C ASN A 135 -0.35 -14.09 -10.90
N VAL A 136 -1.30 -13.26 -11.35
CA VAL A 136 -2.01 -12.24 -10.55
C VAL A 136 -2.66 -12.83 -9.29
N VAL A 137 -3.25 -14.03 -9.37
CA VAL A 137 -3.90 -14.68 -8.22
C VAL A 137 -2.88 -15.05 -7.14
N GLY A 138 -1.75 -15.63 -7.56
CA GLY A 138 -0.66 -15.94 -6.63
C GLY A 138 -0.03 -14.70 -6.02
N LEU A 139 0.08 -13.62 -6.77
CA LEU A 139 0.56 -12.35 -6.25
C LEU A 139 -0.36 -11.80 -5.14
N ILE A 140 -1.68 -11.83 -5.35
CA ILE A 140 -2.67 -11.45 -4.33
C ILE A 140 -2.53 -12.33 -3.08
N PHE A 141 -2.44 -13.65 -3.27
CA PHE A 141 -2.24 -14.59 -2.17
C PHE A 141 -1.00 -14.26 -1.34
N LEU A 142 0.12 -13.96 -2.00
CA LEU A 142 1.36 -13.57 -1.32
C LEU A 142 1.24 -12.27 -0.53
N TYR A 143 0.56 -11.26 -1.05
CA TYR A 143 0.33 -10.03 -0.28
C TYR A 143 -0.46 -10.28 1.00
N VAL A 144 -1.48 -11.14 0.94
CA VAL A 144 -2.29 -11.52 2.10
C VAL A 144 -1.43 -12.26 3.15
N VAL A 145 -0.64 -13.24 2.70
CA VAL A 145 0.20 -14.07 3.58
C VAL A 145 1.35 -13.24 4.20
N PHE A 146 2.08 -12.47 3.39
CA PHE A 146 3.15 -11.61 3.92
C PHE A 146 2.62 -10.50 4.82
N GLY A 147 1.36 -10.07 4.60
CA GLY A 147 0.68 -9.12 5.48
C GLY A 147 0.44 -9.66 6.88
N LEU A 148 0.27 -10.99 7.05
CA LEU A 148 -0.07 -11.60 8.34
C LEU A 148 0.88 -11.20 9.46
N ALA A 149 2.19 -11.22 9.22
CA ALA A 149 3.20 -10.93 10.24
C ALA A 149 2.98 -9.57 10.90
N PHE A 150 2.90 -8.52 10.10
CA PHE A 150 2.75 -7.15 10.58
C PHE A 150 1.31 -6.85 11.02
N ASN A 151 0.32 -7.33 10.27
CA ASN A 151 -1.08 -7.03 10.57
C ASN A 151 -1.55 -7.72 11.84
N VAL A 152 -1.13 -8.97 12.09
CA VAL A 152 -1.43 -9.67 13.35
C VAL A 152 -0.85 -8.92 14.54
N PHE A 153 0.38 -8.41 14.43
CA PHE A 153 0.98 -7.58 15.48
C PHE A 153 0.12 -6.34 15.79
N LEU A 154 -0.29 -5.60 14.78
CA LEU A 154 -1.12 -4.40 14.93
C LEU A 154 -2.51 -4.71 15.47
N TYR A 155 -3.20 -5.66 14.84
CA TYR A 155 -4.56 -6.03 15.25
C TYR A 155 -4.61 -6.60 16.67
N VAL A 156 -3.69 -7.48 17.06
CA VAL A 156 -3.64 -8.04 18.41
C VAL A 156 -3.45 -6.94 19.44
N GLY A 157 -2.57 -5.95 19.16
CA GLY A 157 -2.40 -4.79 20.01
C GLY A 157 -3.70 -4.00 20.19
N TYR A 158 -4.41 -3.74 19.10
CA TYR A 158 -5.67 -2.99 19.12
C TYR A 158 -6.82 -3.78 19.78
N ILE A 159 -6.98 -5.07 19.46
CA ILE A 159 -8.05 -5.91 20.02
C ILE A 159 -7.93 -6.03 21.54
N LYS A 160 -6.71 -6.04 22.08
CA LYS A 160 -6.49 -6.04 23.54
C LYS A 160 -7.02 -4.79 24.23
N SER A 161 -7.16 -3.67 23.53
CA SER A 161 -7.75 -2.44 24.10
C SER A 161 -9.27 -2.42 24.06
N ILE A 162 -9.90 -3.35 23.34
CA ILE A 162 -11.36 -3.51 23.30
C ILE A 162 -11.81 -4.28 24.55
N PRO A 163 -12.73 -3.71 25.39
CA PRO A 163 -13.23 -4.38 26.57
C PRO A 163 -13.88 -5.72 26.23
N LYS A 164 -13.58 -6.76 27.03
CA LYS A 164 -14.14 -8.12 26.82
C LYS A 164 -15.62 -8.18 27.19
N GLU A 165 -16.07 -7.31 28.07
CA GLU A 165 -17.44 -7.19 28.54
C GLU A 165 -18.45 -7.02 27.40
N LEU A 166 -18.01 -6.43 26.27
CA LEU A 166 -18.84 -6.31 25.06
C LEU A 166 -19.12 -7.67 24.41
N GLU A 167 -18.15 -8.57 24.45
CA GLU A 167 -18.30 -9.93 23.92
C GLU A 167 -19.07 -10.81 24.90
N GLU A 168 -18.83 -10.66 26.20
CA GLU A 168 -19.54 -11.37 27.27
C GLU A 168 -21.04 -11.01 27.24
N ALA A 169 -21.39 -9.75 27.07
CA ALA A 169 -22.77 -9.32 26.90
C ALA A 169 -23.41 -9.98 25.67
N ALA A 170 -22.71 -10.01 24.53
CA ALA A 170 -23.22 -10.65 23.33
C ALA A 170 -23.37 -12.18 23.49
N ILE A 171 -22.52 -12.84 24.30
CA ILE A 171 -22.66 -14.26 24.64
C ILE A 171 -23.91 -14.49 25.47
N MET A 172 -24.20 -13.62 26.44
CA MET A 172 -25.43 -13.69 27.27
C MET A 172 -26.69 -13.52 26.38
N ASP A 173 -26.61 -12.74 25.29
CA ASP A 173 -27.67 -12.60 24.28
C ASP A 173 -27.73 -13.80 23.29
N GLY A 174 -26.96 -14.88 23.52
CA GLY A 174 -26.95 -16.07 22.68
C GLY A 174 -26.21 -15.93 21.35
N ALA A 175 -25.33 -14.95 21.20
CA ALA A 175 -24.54 -14.80 19.98
C ALA A 175 -23.42 -15.84 19.89
N SER A 176 -23.27 -16.48 18.71
CA SER A 176 -22.11 -17.33 18.42
C SER A 176 -20.83 -16.49 18.25
N THR A 177 -19.66 -17.10 18.44
CA THR A 177 -18.34 -16.44 18.24
C THR A 177 -18.24 -15.76 16.85
N TRP A 178 -18.78 -16.39 15.81
CA TRP A 178 -18.81 -15.84 14.47
C TRP A 178 -19.68 -14.57 14.38
N LYS A 179 -20.86 -14.59 15.03
CA LYS A 179 -21.75 -13.42 15.11
C LYS A 179 -21.12 -12.30 15.93
N ILE A 180 -20.41 -12.63 17.03
CA ILE A 180 -19.68 -11.67 17.85
C ILE A 180 -18.58 -11.00 17.01
N PHE A 181 -17.78 -11.79 16.27
CA PHE A 181 -16.75 -11.21 15.42
C PHE A 181 -17.33 -10.21 14.41
N TRP A 182 -18.32 -10.60 13.62
CA TRP A 182 -18.83 -9.73 12.55
C TRP A 182 -19.70 -8.60 13.01
N LYS A 183 -20.48 -8.75 14.10
CA LYS A 183 -21.45 -7.76 14.58
C LYS A 183 -20.91 -6.84 15.67
N VAL A 184 -19.93 -7.27 16.43
CA VAL A 184 -19.37 -6.52 17.55
C VAL A 184 -17.93 -6.11 17.27
N ILE A 185 -17.04 -7.08 17.04
CA ILE A 185 -15.60 -6.80 16.97
C ILE A 185 -15.20 -6.14 15.65
N PHE A 186 -15.60 -6.68 14.51
CA PHE A 186 -15.18 -6.15 13.21
C PHE A 186 -15.60 -4.68 12.98
N PRO A 187 -16.79 -4.21 13.39
CA PRO A 187 -17.13 -2.79 13.38
C PRO A 187 -16.26 -1.94 14.32
N LEU A 188 -15.93 -2.44 15.52
CA LEU A 188 -15.03 -1.77 16.45
C LEU A 188 -13.59 -1.69 15.95
N LEU A 189 -13.18 -2.63 15.08
CA LEU A 189 -11.88 -2.60 14.39
C LEU A 189 -11.83 -1.60 13.24
N SER A 190 -12.91 -0.90 12.91
CA SER A 190 -12.97 0.02 11.74
C SER A 190 -11.77 0.97 11.62
N PRO A 191 -11.26 1.63 12.70
CA PRO A 191 -10.07 2.49 12.57
C PRO A 191 -8.80 1.70 12.23
N MET A 192 -8.65 0.50 12.79
CA MET A 192 -7.50 -0.36 12.50
C MET A 192 -7.63 -0.99 11.11
N ASN A 193 -8.84 -1.41 10.71
CA ASN A 193 -9.12 -1.90 9.36
C ASN A 193 -8.75 -0.85 8.30
N ALA A 194 -9.10 0.42 8.53
CA ALA A 194 -8.73 1.53 7.65
C ALA A 194 -7.20 1.69 7.56
N THR A 195 -6.50 1.63 8.68
CA THR A 195 -5.04 1.73 8.72
C THR A 195 -4.38 0.60 7.91
N ILE A 196 -4.79 -0.64 8.15
CA ILE A 196 -4.25 -1.81 7.44
C ILE A 196 -4.63 -1.78 5.96
N ALA A 197 -5.84 -1.38 5.62
CA ALA A 197 -6.26 -1.21 4.23
C ALA A 197 -5.35 -0.22 3.48
N ILE A 198 -5.05 0.92 4.08
CA ILE A 198 -4.19 1.94 3.49
C ILE A 198 -2.75 1.43 3.34
N LEU A 199 -2.19 0.81 4.37
CA LEU A 199 -0.82 0.28 4.34
C LEU A 199 -0.68 -0.84 3.29
N THR A 200 -1.68 -1.73 3.19
CA THR A 200 -1.71 -2.79 2.18
C THR A 200 -1.88 -2.20 0.77
N CYS A 201 -2.75 -1.21 0.61
CA CYS A 201 -2.96 -0.50 -0.65
C CYS A 201 -1.65 0.14 -1.14
N LEU A 202 -0.98 0.92 -0.29
CA LEU A 202 0.29 1.56 -0.62
C LEU A 202 1.37 0.52 -0.98
N LYS A 203 1.45 -0.58 -0.24
CA LYS A 203 2.41 -1.65 -0.51
C LYS A 203 2.12 -2.32 -1.86
N ALA A 204 0.92 -2.81 -2.08
CA ALA A 204 0.57 -3.56 -3.27
C ALA A 204 0.63 -2.71 -4.55
N TRP A 205 0.25 -1.42 -4.48
CA TRP A 205 0.29 -0.51 -5.62
C TRP A 205 1.71 -0.13 -6.05
N ASN A 206 2.62 0.07 -5.09
CA ASN A 206 3.97 0.56 -5.37
C ASN A 206 5.03 -0.54 -5.44
N ASP A 207 4.65 -1.80 -5.20
CA ASP A 207 5.61 -2.90 -5.19
C ASP A 207 6.05 -3.25 -6.61
N PHE A 208 7.36 -3.25 -6.79
CA PHE A 208 8.02 -3.69 -8.01
C PHE A 208 8.61 -5.09 -7.87
N LEU A 209 9.17 -5.38 -6.69
CA LEU A 209 10.06 -6.53 -6.54
C LEU A 209 9.29 -7.86 -6.52
N LEU A 210 8.16 -7.92 -5.80
CA LEU A 210 7.37 -9.15 -5.76
C LEU A 210 6.71 -9.47 -7.11
N PRO A 211 6.06 -8.51 -7.82
CA PRO A 211 5.61 -8.72 -9.19
C PRO A 211 6.71 -9.18 -10.14
N LEU A 212 7.91 -8.60 -10.05
CA LEU A 212 9.05 -8.94 -10.92
C LEU A 212 9.44 -10.41 -10.82
N ILE A 213 9.40 -10.99 -9.64
CA ILE A 213 9.85 -12.37 -9.43
C ILE A 213 8.73 -13.41 -9.60
N ILE A 214 7.47 -12.99 -9.50
CA ILE A 214 6.31 -13.90 -9.52
C ILE A 214 5.61 -13.91 -10.87
N LEU A 215 5.41 -12.75 -11.50
CA LEU A 215 4.65 -12.68 -12.76
C LEU A 215 5.53 -13.10 -13.94
N VAL A 216 5.13 -14.19 -14.57
CA VAL A 216 5.85 -14.73 -15.77
C VAL A 216 5.27 -14.15 -17.05
N ASP A 217 3.93 -14.01 -17.11
CA ASP A 217 3.26 -13.46 -18.28
C ASP A 217 3.36 -11.93 -18.32
N LYS A 218 3.74 -11.39 -19.49
CA LYS A 218 3.82 -9.94 -19.71
C LYS A 218 2.44 -9.27 -19.62
N ASP A 219 1.37 -9.98 -19.93
CA ASP A 219 0.01 -9.47 -19.85
C ASP A 219 -0.48 -9.33 -18.40
N ASP A 220 0.15 -10.04 -17.46
CA ASP A 220 -0.10 -9.92 -16.00
C ASP A 220 0.66 -8.77 -15.35
N ALA A 221 1.54 -8.08 -16.08
CA ALA A 221 2.41 -7.06 -15.54
C ALA A 221 1.63 -5.93 -14.84
N THR A 222 2.17 -5.48 -13.68
CA THR A 222 1.66 -4.35 -12.91
C THR A 222 2.28 -3.04 -13.35
N LEU A 223 1.72 -1.90 -12.96
CA LEU A 223 2.23 -0.57 -13.31
C LEU A 223 3.72 -0.38 -12.95
N PRO A 224 4.18 -0.66 -11.72
CA PRO A 224 5.60 -0.53 -11.41
C PRO A 224 6.49 -1.42 -12.29
N LEU A 225 5.99 -2.61 -12.66
CA LEU A 225 6.75 -3.54 -13.48
C LEU A 225 6.92 -3.04 -14.92
N VAL A 226 5.86 -2.54 -15.56
CA VAL A 226 5.97 -1.98 -16.93
C VAL A 226 6.78 -0.68 -16.96
N GLN A 227 6.79 0.09 -15.90
CA GLN A 227 7.61 1.30 -15.80
C GLN A 227 9.11 1.03 -15.75
N TYR A 228 9.51 -0.17 -15.34
CA TYR A 228 10.91 -0.59 -15.35
C TYR A 228 11.50 -0.68 -16.75
N VAL A 229 10.66 -0.88 -17.78
CA VAL A 229 11.07 -0.87 -19.20
C VAL A 229 11.78 0.44 -19.56
N PHE A 230 11.34 1.58 -19.04
CA PHE A 230 11.99 2.88 -19.29
C PHE A 230 13.41 2.97 -18.71
N GLN A 231 13.73 2.17 -17.69
CA GLN A 231 15.08 2.15 -17.11
C GLN A 231 16.03 1.22 -17.88
N SER A 232 15.50 0.15 -18.48
CA SER A 232 16.32 -0.86 -19.15
C SER A 232 16.47 -0.65 -20.65
N GLU A 233 15.38 -0.31 -21.34
CA GLU A 233 15.34 -0.26 -22.82
C GLU A 233 15.32 1.19 -23.37
N PHE A 234 14.75 2.12 -22.58
CA PHE A 234 14.51 3.50 -23.04
C PHE A 234 15.12 4.55 -22.11
N SER A 235 16.28 4.25 -21.53
CA SER A 235 16.95 5.14 -20.58
C SER A 235 17.21 6.57 -21.06
N ALA A 236 17.13 6.80 -22.37
CA ALA A 236 17.25 8.13 -22.99
C ALA A 236 15.91 8.92 -23.04
N ASN A 237 14.77 8.28 -22.81
CA ASN A 237 13.43 8.88 -22.95
C ASN A 237 12.80 9.20 -21.59
N TYR A 238 13.51 9.99 -20.77
CA TYR A 238 13.02 10.41 -19.44
C TYR A 238 11.65 11.10 -19.50
N ASN A 239 11.35 11.88 -20.54
CA ASN A 239 10.05 12.52 -20.72
C ASN A 239 8.89 11.51 -20.75
N LEU A 240 9.05 10.37 -21.44
CA LEU A 240 8.04 9.30 -21.49
C LEU A 240 7.95 8.55 -20.14
N ALA A 241 9.09 8.28 -19.52
CA ALA A 241 9.15 7.67 -18.21
C ALA A 241 8.40 8.50 -17.17
N PHE A 242 8.69 9.81 -17.10
CA PHE A 242 8.05 10.71 -16.15
C PHE A 242 6.57 10.95 -16.46
N ALA A 243 6.15 10.91 -17.74
CA ALA A 243 4.74 10.89 -18.12
C ALA A 243 4.02 9.65 -17.58
N SER A 244 4.62 8.46 -17.72
CA SER A 244 4.10 7.22 -17.17
C SER A 244 4.03 7.26 -15.63
N TYR A 245 5.07 7.74 -14.95
CA TYR A 245 5.10 7.86 -13.50
C TYR A 245 4.01 8.81 -12.99
N LEU A 246 3.79 9.93 -13.67
CA LEU A 246 2.74 10.88 -13.31
C LEU A 246 1.34 10.25 -13.43
N MET A 247 1.10 9.50 -14.50
CA MET A 247 -0.17 8.77 -14.66
C MET A 247 -0.38 7.71 -13.56
N ALA A 248 0.66 6.96 -13.19
CA ALA A 248 0.57 5.96 -12.13
C ALA A 248 0.41 6.57 -10.73
N LEU A 249 0.86 7.80 -10.53
CA LEU A 249 0.74 8.53 -9.26
C LEU A 249 -0.69 9.04 -9.02
N LEU A 250 -1.42 9.43 -10.07
CA LEU A 250 -2.74 10.04 -9.96
C LEU A 250 -3.76 9.21 -9.17
N PRO A 251 -3.93 7.90 -9.39
CA PRO A 251 -4.85 7.09 -8.61
C PRO A 251 -4.54 7.09 -7.12
N MET A 252 -3.25 7.07 -6.76
CA MET A 252 -2.83 7.08 -5.36
C MET A 252 -3.06 8.43 -4.69
N ILE A 253 -2.90 9.53 -5.42
CA ILE A 253 -3.29 10.86 -4.92
C ILE A 253 -4.79 10.89 -4.64
N ILE A 254 -5.61 10.36 -5.54
CA ILE A 254 -7.06 10.28 -5.37
C ILE A 254 -7.41 9.44 -4.12
N VAL A 255 -6.84 8.24 -4.01
CA VAL A 255 -7.01 7.37 -2.83
C VAL A 255 -6.60 8.11 -1.55
N TYR A 256 -5.46 8.80 -1.56
CA TYR A 256 -4.98 9.58 -0.41
C TYR A 256 -5.95 10.70 -0.02
N LEU A 257 -6.45 11.48 -0.97
CA LEU A 257 -7.40 12.56 -0.69
C LEU A 257 -8.68 12.07 0.00
N PHE A 258 -9.15 10.88 -0.36
CA PHE A 258 -10.29 10.26 0.33
C PHE A 258 -9.91 9.64 1.68
N ALA A 259 -8.74 8.99 1.76
CA ALA A 259 -8.31 8.22 2.91
C ALA A 259 -7.66 9.05 4.04
N GLN A 260 -7.17 10.28 3.76
CA GLN A 260 -6.40 11.10 4.71
C GLN A 260 -7.05 11.28 6.09
N LYS A 261 -8.37 11.42 6.15
CA LYS A 261 -9.10 11.57 7.41
C LYS A 261 -9.02 10.33 8.32
N TRP A 262 -8.96 9.16 7.74
CA TRP A 262 -8.81 7.90 8.48
C TRP A 262 -7.35 7.63 8.86
N ILE A 263 -6.39 8.05 8.01
CA ILE A 263 -4.95 7.98 8.30
C ILE A 263 -4.64 8.79 9.57
N ILE A 264 -5.08 10.06 9.59
CA ILE A 264 -4.83 10.96 10.72
C ILE A 264 -5.52 10.43 11.98
N GLY A 265 -6.77 9.97 11.88
CA GLY A 265 -7.53 9.43 13.01
C GLY A 265 -7.00 8.11 13.57
N GLY A 266 -6.41 7.25 12.74
CA GLY A 266 -5.83 5.97 13.16
C GLY A 266 -4.49 6.13 13.88
N LEU A 267 -3.61 6.98 13.36
CA LEU A 267 -2.30 7.24 13.95
C LEU A 267 -2.39 7.98 15.29
N THR A 268 -3.31 8.94 15.42
CA THR A 268 -3.45 9.73 16.65
C THR A 268 -4.06 8.94 17.80
N ARG A 269 -4.99 8.01 17.54
CA ARG A 269 -5.57 7.15 18.58
C ARG A 269 -4.63 6.07 19.10
N GLY A 270 -3.66 5.64 18.29
CA GLY A 270 -2.60 4.72 18.72
C GLY A 270 -1.47 5.37 19.52
N ALA A 271 -1.31 6.69 19.42
CA ALA A 271 -0.23 7.45 20.07
C ALA A 271 -0.64 8.13 21.39
N VAL A 272 -1.92 8.23 21.69
CA VAL A 272 -2.42 8.81 22.96
C VAL A 272 -2.80 7.66 23.89
N LYS A 273 -1.89 7.38 24.83
CA LYS A 273 -2.18 6.65 26.07
C LYS A 273 -2.63 7.64 27.11
#